data_9e46ee4081861164170d76746b5575ff
#
_entry.id   9e46ee4081861164170d76746b5575ff
#
_cell.length_a   1.000
_cell.length_b   1.000
_cell.length_c   1.000
_cell.angle_alpha   90.00
_cell.angle_beta   90.00
_cell.angle_gamma   90.00
#
_symmetry.space_group_name_H-M   'P 1'
#
loop_
_entity.id
_entity.type
_entity.pdbx_description
1 polymer ?
#
loop_
_entity_poly.entity_id
_entity_poly.type
_entity_poly.pdbx_seq_one_letter_code
_entity_poly.pdbx_strand_id
1 'polypeptide(L)'
;MISVRQFMARFPDEQACRDYLFDIRWPRGFICTKCGEHKYSYIKTRNLFECSICKTQTSITSGTAMHRTKLPLRYWLLTFYWVASGERISARKISITLKTQYRTALKLLHAVRYAMHKADANWLSAFWLPAKPTDHSLVRKAKLGLLKQADRFIRKFYGHISEKYRYHYFSEYWFRSNNTFNPDGALHKLITSGSMTNYSINEYRCTCSHT
;
A
#
# COMPACT_ATOMS: atom_id res chain seq x y z
N MET A 1 20.23 3.44 0.93
CA MET A 1 19.37 2.33 1.39
C MET A 1 19.17 2.45 2.88
N ILE A 2 17.98 2.67 3.33
CA ILE A 2 17.70 2.69 4.77
C ILE A 2 17.70 1.22 5.23
N SER A 3 18.55 0.87 6.18
CA SER A 3 18.72 -0.51 6.63
C SER A 3 17.57 -0.95 7.52
N VAL A 4 17.34 -2.27 7.64
CA VAL A 4 16.39 -2.84 8.63
C VAL A 4 16.68 -2.31 10.03
N ARG A 5 17.95 -2.01 10.35
CA ARG A 5 18.36 -1.39 11.61
C ARG A 5 17.76 0.01 11.82
N GLN A 6 17.73 0.83 10.77
CA GLN A 6 17.08 2.16 10.83
C GLN A 6 15.56 2.04 10.98
N PHE A 7 14.94 1.07 10.29
CA PHE A 7 13.52 0.76 10.51
C PHE A 7 13.25 0.37 11.98
N MET A 8 14.10 -0.51 12.54
CA MET A 8 13.94 -0.94 13.93
C MET A 8 14.15 0.20 14.94
N ALA A 9 15.03 1.14 14.64
CA ALA A 9 15.21 2.35 15.45
C ALA A 9 13.99 3.28 15.39
N ARG A 10 13.36 3.39 14.23
CA ARG A 10 12.14 4.22 14.04
C ARG A 10 10.90 3.59 14.63
N PHE A 11 10.79 2.26 14.58
CA PHE A 11 9.65 1.49 15.06
C PHE A 11 10.11 0.41 16.06
N PRO A 12 10.51 0.80 17.28
CA PRO A 12 11.04 -0.12 18.28
C PRO A 12 10.01 -1.15 18.75
N ASP A 13 8.74 -0.76 18.78
CA ASP A 13 7.63 -1.59 19.28
C ASP A 13 6.32 -1.38 18.50
N GLU A 14 5.28 -2.09 18.89
CA GLU A 14 3.94 -1.98 18.30
C GLU A 14 3.24 -0.66 18.65
N GLN A 15 3.62 -0.02 19.76
CA GLN A 15 3.04 1.27 20.13
C GLN A 15 3.54 2.36 19.20
N ALA A 16 4.84 2.43 18.93
CA ALA A 16 5.41 3.35 17.94
C ALA A 16 4.79 3.18 16.55
N CYS A 17 4.48 1.92 16.17
CA CYS A 17 3.75 1.65 14.93
C CYS A 17 2.32 2.21 14.94
N ARG A 18 1.61 2.09 16.07
CA ARG A 18 0.25 2.63 16.22
C ARG A 18 0.24 4.14 16.18
N ASP A 19 1.17 4.78 16.90
CA ASP A 19 1.27 6.24 16.97
C ASP A 19 1.53 6.82 15.58
N TYR A 20 2.47 6.23 14.85
CA TYR A 20 2.76 6.63 13.47
C TYR A 20 1.56 6.47 12.53
N LEU A 21 0.82 5.35 12.65
CA LEU A 21 -0.40 5.14 11.86
C LEU A 21 -1.54 6.10 12.28
N PHE A 22 -1.59 6.49 13.56
CA PHE A 22 -2.56 7.44 14.06
C PHE A 22 -2.35 8.81 13.41
N ASP A 23 -1.11 9.30 13.40
CA ASP A 23 -0.74 10.60 12.81
C ASP A 23 -1.02 10.65 11.30
N ILE A 24 -0.75 9.55 10.60
CA ILE A 24 -1.06 9.46 9.17
C ILE A 24 -2.57 9.41 8.92
N ARG A 25 -3.31 8.63 9.69
CA ARG A 25 -4.73 8.42 9.49
C ARG A 25 -5.55 9.64 9.89
N TRP A 26 -5.13 10.30 10.93
CA TRP A 26 -5.82 11.45 11.53
C TRP A 26 -4.87 12.62 11.79
N PRO A 27 -4.35 13.26 10.74
CA PRO A 27 -3.34 14.33 10.87
C PRO A 27 -3.84 15.57 11.61
N ARG A 28 -5.16 15.72 11.79
CA ARG A 28 -5.80 16.76 12.60
C ARG A 28 -6.47 16.21 13.87
N GLY A 29 -6.04 15.04 14.34
CA GLY A 29 -6.66 14.32 15.43
C GLY A 29 -7.80 13.39 14.99
N PHE A 30 -8.25 12.55 15.88
CA PHE A 30 -9.28 11.55 15.63
C PHE A 30 -10.53 12.15 14.99
N ILE A 31 -11.09 11.43 14.02
CA ILE A 31 -12.39 11.73 13.41
C ILE A 31 -13.21 10.44 13.39
N CYS A 32 -14.38 10.47 14.04
CA CYS A 32 -15.28 9.33 14.05
C CYS A 32 -15.82 9.06 12.64
N THR A 33 -15.69 7.84 12.17
CA THR A 33 -16.16 7.45 10.82
C THR A 33 -17.69 7.39 10.70
N LYS A 34 -18.43 7.42 11.83
CA LYS A 34 -19.89 7.35 11.83
C LYS A 34 -20.55 8.72 11.97
N CYS A 35 -20.05 9.59 12.88
CA CYS A 35 -20.71 10.87 13.20
C CYS A 35 -19.81 12.10 13.02
N GLY A 36 -18.55 11.94 12.63
CA GLY A 36 -17.61 13.04 12.41
C GLY A 36 -17.05 13.67 13.70
N GLU A 37 -17.42 13.20 14.89
CA GLU A 37 -16.96 13.73 16.17
C GLU A 37 -15.45 13.54 16.36
N HIS A 38 -14.79 14.50 16.97
CA HIS A 38 -13.35 14.50 17.25
C HIS A 38 -12.98 13.98 18.64
N LYS A 39 -13.91 14.05 19.61
CA LYS A 39 -13.66 13.57 20.97
C LYS A 39 -13.77 12.05 21.05
N TYR A 40 -12.79 11.44 21.68
CA TYR A 40 -12.72 9.99 21.86
C TYR A 40 -12.09 9.60 23.19
N SER A 41 -12.33 8.37 23.62
CA SER A 41 -11.59 7.67 24.66
C SER A 41 -10.81 6.50 24.05
N TYR A 42 -9.59 6.25 24.54
CA TYR A 42 -8.77 5.14 24.08
C TYR A 42 -8.86 3.95 25.03
N ILE A 43 -9.40 2.84 24.55
CA ILE A 43 -9.55 1.59 25.30
C ILE A 43 -8.25 0.77 25.12
N LYS A 44 -7.31 0.93 26.06
CA LYS A 44 -5.97 0.32 26.01
C LYS A 44 -6.01 -1.20 25.87
N THR A 45 -6.89 -1.90 26.59
CA THR A 45 -6.99 -3.36 26.59
C THR A 45 -7.35 -3.95 25.23
N ARG A 46 -8.07 -3.21 24.40
CA ARG A 46 -8.56 -3.64 23.08
C ARG A 46 -7.94 -2.88 21.91
N ASN A 47 -7.11 -1.86 22.20
CA ASN A 47 -6.52 -0.96 21.20
C ASN A 47 -7.59 -0.32 20.28
N LEU A 48 -8.68 0.18 20.86
CA LEU A 48 -9.80 0.80 20.16
C LEU A 48 -9.98 2.26 20.58
N PHE A 49 -10.38 3.08 19.62
CA PHE A 49 -10.82 4.46 19.82
C PHE A 49 -12.35 4.46 19.87
N GLU A 50 -12.92 4.89 20.98
CA GLU A 50 -14.37 4.99 21.18
C GLU A 50 -14.82 6.44 21.08
N CYS A 51 -15.72 6.72 20.16
CA CYS A 51 -16.30 8.04 19.98
C CYS A 51 -17.11 8.46 21.23
N SER A 52 -16.88 9.67 21.73
CA SER A 52 -17.56 10.18 22.93
C SER A 52 -19.07 10.35 22.73
N ILE A 53 -19.52 10.62 21.50
CA ILE A 53 -20.93 10.87 21.18
C ILE A 53 -21.66 9.57 20.80
N CYS A 54 -21.28 8.93 19.70
CA CYS A 54 -22.02 7.79 19.15
C CYS A 54 -21.54 6.43 19.67
N LYS A 55 -20.54 6.39 20.55
CA LYS A 55 -19.96 5.18 21.14
C LYS A 55 -19.41 4.17 20.13
N THR A 56 -19.28 4.57 18.87
CA THR A 56 -18.67 3.71 17.85
C THR A 56 -17.20 3.46 18.17
N GLN A 57 -16.82 2.19 18.20
CA GLN A 57 -15.46 1.75 18.43
C GLN A 57 -14.74 1.51 17.11
N THR A 58 -13.58 2.12 16.93
CA THR A 58 -12.78 2.04 15.70
C THR A 58 -11.35 1.64 16.03
N SER A 59 -10.81 0.62 15.36
CA SER A 59 -9.37 0.31 15.47
C SER A 59 -8.57 1.15 14.48
N ILE A 60 -7.26 1.30 14.74
CA ILE A 60 -6.34 2.01 13.85
C ILE A 60 -6.30 1.39 12.45
N THR A 61 -6.58 0.10 12.31
CA THR A 61 -6.57 -0.64 11.06
C THR A 61 -7.94 -0.76 10.40
N SER A 62 -9.02 -0.33 11.05
CA SER A 62 -10.38 -0.44 10.52
C SER A 62 -10.56 0.37 9.23
N GLY A 63 -11.04 -0.25 8.17
CA GLY A 63 -11.25 0.40 6.87
C GLY A 63 -9.95 0.71 6.09
N THR A 64 -8.83 0.11 6.49
CA THR A 64 -7.54 0.26 5.83
C THR A 64 -7.13 -1.02 5.08
N ALA A 65 -6.03 -0.98 4.34
CA ALA A 65 -5.42 -2.17 3.75
C ALA A 65 -5.04 -3.24 4.78
N MET A 66 -4.93 -2.84 6.05
CA MET A 66 -4.66 -3.69 7.21
C MET A 66 -5.94 -4.15 7.93
N HIS A 67 -7.12 -3.92 7.35
CA HIS A 67 -8.39 -4.25 7.97
C HIS A 67 -8.46 -5.72 8.41
N ARG A 68 -8.94 -5.96 9.64
CA ARG A 68 -9.05 -7.30 10.26
C ARG A 68 -7.74 -8.09 10.27
N THR A 69 -6.59 -7.42 10.28
CA THR A 69 -5.32 -8.09 10.40
C THR A 69 -5.14 -8.71 11.78
N LYS A 70 -4.57 -9.92 11.82
CA LYS A 70 -4.03 -10.55 13.03
C LYS A 70 -2.50 -10.44 13.11
N LEU A 71 -1.89 -9.87 12.05
CA LEU A 71 -0.44 -9.67 12.03
C LEU A 71 -0.06 -8.43 12.84
N PRO A 72 1.10 -8.44 13.49
CA PRO A 72 1.69 -7.24 14.09
C PRO A 72 1.78 -6.11 13.06
N LEU A 73 1.47 -4.88 13.47
CA LEU A 73 1.57 -3.69 12.61
C LEU A 73 3.00 -3.48 12.09
N ARG A 74 3.98 -3.87 12.91
CA ARG A 74 5.39 -3.83 12.54
C ARG A 74 5.70 -4.62 11.27
N TYR A 75 5.02 -5.75 11.03
CA TYR A 75 5.19 -6.54 9.80
C TYR A 75 4.65 -5.80 8.57
N TRP A 76 3.53 -5.11 8.74
CA TRP A 76 2.95 -4.27 7.71
C TRP A 76 3.87 -3.11 7.36
N LEU A 77 4.27 -2.33 8.38
CA LEU A 77 5.14 -1.18 8.17
C LEU A 77 6.49 -1.58 7.59
N LEU A 78 7.08 -2.69 8.02
CA LEU A 78 8.32 -3.22 7.45
C LEU A 78 8.15 -3.60 5.97
N THR A 79 7.02 -4.19 5.60
CA THR A 79 6.77 -4.54 4.20
C THR A 79 6.57 -3.28 3.34
N PHE A 80 5.82 -2.31 3.82
CA PHE A 80 5.69 -0.99 3.16
C PHE A 80 7.06 -0.32 3.00
N TYR A 81 7.86 -0.38 4.05
CA TYR A 81 9.19 0.21 4.08
C TYR A 81 10.13 -0.43 3.06
N TRP A 82 10.22 -1.74 2.99
CA TRP A 82 11.04 -2.42 1.99
C TRP A 82 10.65 -2.02 0.57
N VAL A 83 9.36 -1.96 0.31
CA VAL A 83 8.86 -1.57 -1.00
C VAL A 83 9.20 -0.11 -1.32
N ALA A 84 9.00 0.80 -0.37
CA ALA A 84 9.32 2.22 -0.51
C ALA A 84 10.83 2.46 -0.74
N SER A 85 11.68 1.65 -0.08
CA SER A 85 13.14 1.70 -0.24
C SER A 85 13.65 1.10 -1.55
N GLY A 86 12.76 0.69 -2.46
CA GLY A 86 13.17 0.07 -3.73
C GLY A 86 13.57 -1.40 -3.61
N GLU A 87 13.49 -2.00 -2.41
CA GLU A 87 13.81 -3.41 -2.19
C GLU A 87 12.93 -4.34 -3.02
N ARG A 88 13.56 -5.31 -3.65
CA ARG A 88 12.86 -6.38 -4.37
C ARG A 88 12.35 -7.40 -3.38
N ILE A 89 11.06 -7.40 -3.17
CA ILE A 89 10.42 -8.26 -2.20
C ILE A 89 9.51 -9.24 -2.90
N SER A 90 9.74 -10.52 -2.61
CA SER A 90 8.83 -11.63 -2.94
C SER A 90 8.09 -12.10 -1.71
N ALA A 91 6.93 -12.72 -1.90
CA ALA A 91 6.19 -13.34 -0.80
C ALA A 91 7.02 -14.39 -0.05
N ARG A 92 7.93 -15.10 -0.75
CA ARG A 92 8.86 -16.05 -0.15
C ARG A 92 9.87 -15.35 0.78
N LYS A 93 10.45 -14.21 0.35
CA LYS A 93 11.36 -13.43 1.21
C LYS A 93 10.63 -12.92 2.45
N ILE A 94 9.42 -12.39 2.30
CA ILE A 94 8.58 -11.94 3.42
C ILE A 94 8.29 -13.10 4.38
N SER A 95 7.85 -14.24 3.85
CA SER A 95 7.52 -15.44 4.64
C SER A 95 8.70 -15.91 5.50
N ILE A 96 9.89 -15.99 4.93
CA ILE A 96 11.11 -16.40 5.62
C ILE A 96 11.50 -15.35 6.67
N THR A 97 11.54 -14.07 6.29
CA THR A 97 12.04 -13.00 7.18
C THR A 97 11.10 -12.75 8.37
N LEU A 98 9.80 -12.77 8.13
CA LEU A 98 8.78 -12.55 9.17
C LEU A 98 8.33 -13.84 9.86
N LYS A 99 8.89 -14.99 9.49
CA LYS A 99 8.51 -16.33 10.01
C LYS A 99 6.99 -16.55 9.93
N THR A 100 6.38 -16.20 8.80
CA THR A 100 4.94 -16.34 8.55
C THR A 100 4.67 -17.36 7.45
N GLN A 101 3.43 -17.84 7.37
CA GLN A 101 3.03 -18.71 6.28
C GLN A 101 3.09 -17.97 4.93
N TYR A 102 3.45 -18.67 3.85
CA TYR A 102 3.55 -18.10 2.50
C TYR A 102 2.25 -17.40 2.06
N ARG A 103 1.07 -17.99 2.34
CA ARG A 103 -0.23 -17.36 2.02
C ARG A 103 -0.42 -16.02 2.72
N THR A 104 0.03 -15.92 3.96
CA THR A 104 -0.03 -14.68 4.74
C THR A 104 0.89 -13.60 4.14
N ALA A 105 2.13 -13.98 3.83
CA ALA A 105 3.09 -13.11 3.18
C ALA A 105 2.61 -12.63 1.78
N LEU A 106 1.98 -13.53 1.01
CA LEU A 106 1.41 -13.20 -0.28
C LEU A 106 0.26 -12.19 -0.15
N LYS A 107 -0.66 -12.39 0.81
CA LYS A 107 -1.76 -11.44 1.10
C LYS A 107 -1.22 -10.07 1.49
N LEU A 108 -0.20 -10.02 2.31
CA LEU A 108 0.45 -8.79 2.75
C LEU A 108 1.06 -8.04 1.55
N LEU A 109 1.79 -8.76 0.68
CA LEU A 109 2.38 -8.18 -0.52
C LEU A 109 1.31 -7.67 -1.51
N HIS A 110 0.21 -8.40 -1.67
CA HIS A 110 -0.91 -7.96 -2.50
C HIS A 110 -1.54 -6.67 -1.97
N ALA A 111 -1.74 -6.55 -0.66
CA ALA A 111 -2.30 -5.35 -0.05
C ALA A 111 -1.37 -4.13 -0.24
N VAL A 112 -0.05 -4.31 -0.15
CA VAL A 112 0.92 -3.25 -0.42
C VAL A 112 0.88 -2.82 -1.90
N ARG A 113 0.81 -3.78 -2.84
CA ARG A 113 0.65 -3.45 -4.27
C ARG A 113 -0.66 -2.72 -4.55
N TYR A 114 -1.73 -3.10 -3.88
CA TYR A 114 -3.00 -2.41 -4.00
C TYR A 114 -2.93 -0.97 -3.48
N ALA A 115 -2.20 -0.75 -2.37
CA ALA A 115 -1.93 0.60 -1.87
C ALA A 115 -1.11 1.44 -2.87
N MET A 116 -0.13 0.85 -3.57
CA MET A 116 0.61 1.53 -4.65
C MET A 116 -0.32 1.93 -5.80
N HIS A 117 -1.20 1.01 -6.22
CA HIS A 117 -2.17 1.30 -7.26
C HIS A 117 -3.08 2.48 -6.87
N LYS A 118 -3.58 2.49 -5.64
CA LYS A 118 -4.44 3.57 -5.15
C LYS A 118 -3.69 4.90 -4.97
N ALA A 119 -2.41 4.85 -4.60
CA ALA A 119 -1.58 6.05 -4.44
C ALA A 119 -1.44 6.88 -5.73
N ASP A 120 -1.49 6.22 -6.88
CA ASP A 120 -1.32 6.83 -8.19
C ASP A 120 -2.51 6.53 -9.14
N ALA A 121 -3.70 6.22 -8.58
CA ALA A 121 -4.85 5.74 -9.35
C ALA A 121 -5.29 6.69 -10.47
N ASN A 122 -5.32 8.00 -10.22
CA ASN A 122 -5.74 8.99 -11.22
C ASN A 122 -4.81 9.00 -12.44
N TRP A 123 -3.52 8.87 -12.20
CA TRP A 123 -2.54 8.84 -13.27
C TRP A 123 -2.56 7.51 -14.02
N LEU A 124 -2.64 6.40 -13.28
CA LEU A 124 -2.71 5.06 -13.86
C LEU A 124 -3.98 4.86 -14.69
N SER A 125 -5.13 5.38 -14.27
CA SER A 125 -6.36 5.32 -15.05
C SER A 125 -6.23 6.06 -16.38
N ALA A 126 -5.66 7.26 -16.36
CA ALA A 126 -5.41 8.03 -17.58
C ALA A 126 -4.44 7.32 -18.54
N PHE A 127 -3.50 6.54 -17.98
CA PHE A 127 -2.52 5.79 -18.76
C PHE A 127 -3.09 4.51 -19.39
N TRP A 128 -3.97 3.79 -18.68
CA TRP A 128 -4.60 2.56 -19.15
C TRP A 128 -5.75 2.78 -20.12
N LEU A 129 -6.34 3.97 -20.14
CA LEU A 129 -7.33 4.29 -21.16
C LEU A 129 -6.69 4.11 -22.55
N PRO A 130 -7.36 3.39 -23.47
CA PRO A 130 -6.88 3.27 -24.83
C PRO A 130 -6.58 4.65 -25.38
N ALA A 131 -5.47 4.79 -26.11
CA ALA A 131 -5.11 6.05 -26.72
C ALA A 131 -6.28 6.52 -27.59
N LYS A 132 -6.85 7.68 -27.28
CA LYS A 132 -7.93 8.25 -28.07
C LYS A 132 -7.41 8.51 -29.49
N PRO A 133 -8.27 8.44 -30.51
CA PRO A 133 -7.89 8.79 -31.90
C PRO A 133 -7.30 10.20 -32.00
N THR A 134 -7.68 11.09 -31.07
CA THR A 134 -7.22 12.47 -30.95
C THR A 134 -5.88 12.63 -30.23
N ASP A 135 -5.31 11.56 -29.63
CA ASP A 135 -4.02 11.64 -28.96
C ASP A 135 -2.91 11.90 -29.98
N HIS A 136 -2.11 12.94 -29.75
CA HIS A 136 -0.94 13.25 -30.57
C HIS A 136 0.00 12.03 -30.68
N SER A 137 0.61 11.83 -31.84
CA SER A 137 1.53 10.70 -32.11
C SER A 137 2.65 10.58 -31.07
N LEU A 138 3.10 11.69 -30.50
CA LEU A 138 4.10 11.75 -29.43
C LEU A 138 3.60 11.14 -28.12
N VAL A 139 2.36 11.41 -27.72
CA VAL A 139 1.74 10.83 -26.52
C VAL A 139 1.60 9.31 -26.66
N ARG A 140 1.18 8.86 -27.84
CA ARG A 140 1.07 7.43 -28.16
C ARG A 140 2.44 6.72 -28.12
N LYS A 141 3.48 7.33 -28.68
CA LYS A 141 4.86 6.81 -28.63
C LYS A 141 5.39 6.75 -27.19
N ALA A 142 5.13 7.81 -26.38
CA ALA A 142 5.54 7.86 -24.97
C ALA A 142 4.85 6.76 -24.15
N LYS A 143 3.53 6.57 -24.30
CA LYS A 143 2.77 5.49 -23.65
C LYS A 143 3.36 4.11 -24.00
N LEU A 144 3.61 3.83 -25.27
CA LEU A 144 4.22 2.58 -25.71
C LEU A 144 5.63 2.38 -25.15
N GLY A 145 6.41 3.44 -25.07
CA GLY A 145 7.75 3.40 -24.47
C GLY A 145 7.73 2.99 -23.01
N LEU A 146 6.85 3.59 -22.24
CA LEU A 146 6.66 3.28 -20.81
C LEU A 146 6.15 1.84 -20.60
N LEU A 147 5.19 1.40 -21.40
CA LEU A 147 4.70 0.00 -21.35
C LEU A 147 5.82 -0.99 -21.62
N LYS A 148 6.66 -0.75 -22.63
CA LYS A 148 7.82 -1.60 -22.94
C LYS A 148 8.85 -1.62 -21.81
N GLN A 149 9.07 -0.48 -21.14
CA GLN A 149 9.96 -0.40 -19.98
C GLN A 149 9.40 -1.19 -18.80
N ALA A 150 8.12 -1.03 -18.50
CA ALA A 150 7.44 -1.79 -17.45
C ALA A 150 7.46 -3.29 -17.72
N ASP A 151 7.17 -3.74 -18.94
CA ASP A 151 7.25 -5.15 -19.32
C ASP A 151 8.66 -5.71 -19.15
N ARG A 152 9.68 -4.95 -19.53
CA ARG A 152 11.08 -5.35 -19.35
C ARG A 152 11.43 -5.47 -17.86
N PHE A 153 10.98 -4.53 -17.03
CA PHE A 153 11.12 -4.59 -15.59
C PHE A 153 10.43 -5.83 -15.02
N ILE A 154 9.16 -6.06 -15.39
CA ILE A 154 8.37 -7.19 -14.90
C ILE A 154 9.05 -8.52 -15.27
N ARG A 155 9.42 -8.72 -16.52
CA ARG A 155 10.10 -9.94 -16.98
C ARG A 155 11.43 -10.17 -16.26
N LYS A 156 12.21 -9.10 -16.06
CA LYS A 156 13.52 -9.18 -15.38
C LYS A 156 13.40 -9.58 -13.91
N PHE A 157 12.33 -9.14 -13.22
CA PHE A 157 12.25 -9.27 -11.76
C PHE A 157 11.27 -10.32 -11.27
N TYR A 158 10.24 -10.59 -12.04
CA TYR A 158 9.15 -11.49 -11.65
C TYR A 158 8.97 -12.67 -12.59
N GLY A 159 9.66 -12.65 -13.75
CA GLY A 159 9.52 -13.68 -14.77
C GLY A 159 8.16 -13.63 -15.45
N HIS A 160 7.52 -14.78 -15.59
CA HIS A 160 6.21 -14.89 -16.22
C HIS A 160 5.10 -14.61 -15.19
N ILE A 161 4.30 -13.59 -15.44
CA ILE A 161 3.16 -13.20 -14.60
C ILE A 161 1.89 -13.48 -15.37
N SER A 162 0.88 -14.05 -14.68
CA SER A 162 -0.46 -14.19 -15.24
C SER A 162 -1.03 -12.80 -15.57
N GLU A 163 -1.66 -12.66 -16.74
CA GLU A 163 -2.16 -11.42 -17.30
C GLU A 163 -3.10 -10.68 -16.34
N LYS A 164 -3.94 -11.43 -15.63
CA LYS A 164 -4.85 -10.90 -14.58
C LYS A 164 -4.15 -10.11 -13.45
N TYR A 165 -2.85 -10.29 -13.22
CA TYR A 165 -2.10 -9.56 -12.19
C TYR A 165 -1.16 -8.50 -12.76
N ARG A 166 -1.01 -8.43 -14.07
CA ARG A 166 -0.05 -7.54 -14.77
C ARG A 166 -0.21 -6.09 -14.37
N TYR A 167 -1.44 -5.64 -14.20
CA TYR A 167 -1.76 -4.30 -13.79
C TYR A 167 -1.15 -3.88 -12.44
N HIS A 168 -1.16 -4.77 -11.45
CA HIS A 168 -0.58 -4.49 -10.15
C HIS A 168 0.95 -4.40 -10.18
N TYR A 169 1.59 -5.20 -11.02
CA TYR A 169 3.04 -5.12 -11.23
C TYR A 169 3.43 -3.88 -12.01
N PHE A 170 2.57 -3.44 -12.91
CA PHE A 170 2.74 -2.18 -13.61
C PHE A 170 2.63 -0.99 -12.63
N SER A 171 1.64 -1.00 -11.73
CA SER A 171 1.51 -0.01 -10.66
C SER A 171 2.73 0.01 -9.74
N GLU A 172 3.29 -1.15 -9.42
CA GLU A 172 4.54 -1.26 -8.66
C GLU A 172 5.72 -0.65 -9.42
N TYR A 173 5.89 -0.96 -10.70
CA TYR A 173 6.92 -0.35 -11.53
C TYR A 173 6.82 1.17 -11.52
N TRP A 174 5.63 1.68 -11.78
CA TRP A 174 5.36 3.12 -11.82
C TRP A 174 5.65 3.80 -10.49
N PHE A 175 5.10 3.24 -9.40
CA PHE A 175 5.33 3.77 -8.07
C PHE A 175 6.83 3.85 -7.73
N ARG A 176 7.58 2.80 -8.03
CA ARG A 176 9.02 2.75 -7.80
C ARG A 176 9.78 3.78 -8.64
N SER A 177 9.45 3.89 -9.92
CA SER A 177 10.11 4.83 -10.84
C SER A 177 9.94 6.29 -10.39
N ASN A 178 8.78 6.65 -9.86
CA ASN A 178 8.49 8.02 -9.43
C ASN A 178 9.01 8.36 -8.03
N ASN A 179 9.33 7.37 -7.22
CA ASN A 179 9.70 7.59 -5.82
C ASN A 179 11.14 7.14 -5.49
N THR A 180 11.98 6.95 -6.50
CA THR A 180 13.36 6.43 -6.34
C THR A 180 14.23 7.32 -5.47
N PHE A 181 14.02 8.62 -5.50
CA PHE A 181 14.88 9.60 -4.84
C PHE A 181 14.41 10.01 -3.43
N ASN A 182 13.22 9.59 -3.01
CA ASN A 182 12.66 9.94 -1.71
C ASN A 182 11.97 8.73 -1.02
N PRO A 183 12.75 7.83 -0.39
CA PRO A 183 12.18 6.65 0.29
C PRO A 183 11.22 6.98 1.43
N ASP A 184 11.47 8.04 2.20
CA ASP A 184 10.60 8.46 3.31
C ASP A 184 9.27 9.02 2.80
N GLY A 185 9.31 9.85 1.77
CA GLY A 185 8.11 10.33 1.08
C GLY A 185 7.34 9.19 0.42
N ALA A 186 8.03 8.22 -0.17
CA ALA A 186 7.42 7.01 -0.73
C ALA A 186 6.73 6.18 0.35
N LEU A 187 7.38 6.00 1.51
CA LEU A 187 6.80 5.29 2.64
C LEU A 187 5.54 6.00 3.15
N HIS A 188 5.62 7.30 3.38
CA HIS A 188 4.48 8.11 3.81
C HIS A 188 3.31 8.02 2.82
N LYS A 189 3.57 8.19 1.53
CA LYS A 189 2.57 8.09 0.46
C LYS A 189 1.90 6.71 0.43
N LEU A 190 2.68 5.63 0.56
CA LEU A 190 2.15 4.26 0.59
C LEU A 190 1.27 4.00 1.81
N ILE A 191 1.71 4.41 2.98
CA ILE A 191 0.96 4.19 4.21
C ILE A 191 -0.30 5.04 4.23
N THR A 192 -0.24 6.30 3.78
CA THR A 192 -1.42 7.16 3.62
C THR A 192 -2.43 6.51 2.69
N SER A 193 -2.00 6.07 1.52
CA SER A 193 -2.88 5.35 0.59
C SER A 193 -3.44 4.07 1.19
N GLY A 194 -2.61 3.26 1.84
CA GLY A 194 -3.02 2.04 2.52
C GLY A 194 -3.96 2.28 3.70
N SER A 195 -3.84 3.41 4.40
CA SER A 195 -4.72 3.78 5.50
C SER A 195 -6.10 4.28 5.06
N MET A 196 -6.21 4.74 3.82
CA MET A 196 -7.47 5.23 3.23
C MET A 196 -8.17 4.18 2.36
N THR A 197 -7.57 3.01 2.18
CA THR A 197 -8.06 2.00 1.24
C THR A 197 -8.37 0.70 1.95
N ASN A 198 -9.62 0.26 1.90
CA ASN A 198 -9.99 -1.08 2.35
C ASN A 198 -9.60 -2.11 1.27
N TYR A 199 -8.67 -3.00 1.62
CA TYR A 199 -8.23 -4.06 0.72
C TYR A 199 -9.10 -5.30 0.87
N SER A 200 -9.71 -5.74 -0.24
CA SER A 200 -10.30 -7.07 -0.35
C SER A 200 -9.65 -7.85 -1.50
N ILE A 201 -9.56 -9.17 -1.35
CA ILE A 201 -9.00 -10.03 -2.41
C ILE A 201 -9.88 -10.01 -3.67
N ASN A 202 -11.18 -9.76 -3.51
CA ASN A 202 -12.11 -9.68 -4.63
C ASN A 202 -11.87 -8.39 -5.42
N GLU A 203 -11.72 -7.24 -4.77
CA GLU A 203 -11.37 -5.98 -5.44
C GLU A 203 -9.99 -6.07 -6.11
N TYR A 204 -9.01 -6.71 -5.47
CA TYR A 204 -7.71 -6.96 -6.07
C TYR A 204 -7.81 -7.77 -7.38
N ARG A 205 -8.75 -8.71 -7.45
CA ARG A 205 -9.01 -9.51 -8.66
C ARG A 205 -9.86 -8.75 -9.69
N CYS A 206 -10.87 -7.99 -9.24
CA CYS A 206 -11.75 -7.22 -10.11
C CYS A 206 -11.06 -6.08 -10.86
N THR A 207 -10.06 -5.43 -10.25
CA THR A 207 -9.26 -4.41 -10.96
C THR A 207 -8.50 -4.97 -12.16
N CYS A 208 -8.44 -6.30 -12.29
CA CYS A 208 -7.78 -6.99 -13.40
C CYS A 208 -8.73 -7.38 -14.55
N SER A 209 -10.06 -7.29 -14.36
CA SER A 209 -11.06 -7.73 -15.35
C SER A 209 -11.56 -6.61 -16.27
N HIS A 210 -11.03 -5.40 -16.14
CA HIS A 210 -11.40 -4.25 -16.98
C HIS A 210 -10.33 -3.90 -18.03
N THR A 211 -9.47 -4.83 -18.36
CA THR A 211 -8.55 -4.80 -19.52
C THR A 211 -8.96 -5.91 -20.49
#